data_51e5e4960ec1afcb38d6f6207cb8c851
#
_entry.id   51e5e4960ec1afcb38d6f6207cb8c851
#
_cell.length_a   1.000
_cell.length_b   1.000
_cell.length_c   1.000
_cell.angle_alpha   90.00
_cell.angle_beta   90.00
_cell.angle_gamma   90.00
#
_symmetry.space_group_name_H-M   'P 1'
#
loop_
_entity.id
_entity.type
_entity.pdbx_description
1 polymer ?
#
loop_
_entity_poly.entity_id
_entity_poly.type
_entity_poly.pdbx_seq_one_letter_code
_entity_poly.pdbx_strand_id
1 'polypeptide(L)'
;EFRRVLFRSRFAPDYVIPFQIDRDKAKEIFAGWIAKKKYVPDAFYSGRQIETMTGVYFPYWLYGCRVDGMLDAQGKKLRTWTTGNMRYTETQVYDVRRQGTMEVDHVARNGLRKANRQLVDGVLPFRMDEKKKFSMGFLSGFLAENRDMEKEQFVVDVQTEVREFALQSLQSQAGNYDSMNIRQREAKLMDEVWSYALLPVWTLTYNDKARGKIYYFALNGQTGKICGQLPVDPKKLALLFLSIFLPLCILFLIGGYLL
;
A
#
# COMPACT_ATOMS: atom_id res chain seq x y z
N GLU A 1 -15.05 -14.33 11.76
CA GLU A 1 -16.51 -14.18 12.00
C GLU A 1 -16.80 -12.68 12.12
N PHE A 2 -17.46 -12.11 11.09
CA PHE A 2 -17.80 -10.69 11.08
C PHE A 2 -19.07 -10.49 11.91
N ARG A 3 -19.04 -9.59 12.88
CA ARG A 3 -20.19 -9.30 13.77
C ARG A 3 -20.88 -8.00 13.36
N ARG A 4 -22.21 -7.96 13.46
CA ARG A 4 -22.94 -6.69 13.51
C ARG A 4 -22.54 -5.94 14.78
N VAL A 5 -21.90 -4.81 14.58
CA VAL A 5 -21.36 -4.02 15.67
C VAL A 5 -22.36 -2.93 16.08
N LEU A 6 -22.66 -2.87 17.36
CA LEU A 6 -23.31 -1.72 18.00
C LEU A 6 -22.19 -0.83 18.57
N PHE A 7 -21.91 0.28 17.89
CA PHE A 7 -20.97 1.26 18.44
C PHE A 7 -21.60 1.95 19.66
N ARG A 8 -21.02 1.72 20.83
CA ARG A 8 -21.33 2.56 22.00
C ARG A 8 -20.68 3.94 21.78
N SER A 9 -21.28 5.00 22.31
CA SER A 9 -20.88 6.40 22.06
C SER A 9 -19.39 6.69 22.25
N ARG A 10 -18.71 5.94 23.10
CA ARG A 10 -17.26 6.09 23.39
C ARG A 10 -16.33 5.48 22.34
N PHE A 11 -16.86 4.67 21.39
CA PHE A 11 -16.12 3.97 20.35
C PHE A 11 -16.65 4.32 18.94
N ALA A 12 -17.51 5.33 18.85
CA ALA A 12 -18.06 5.75 17.57
C ALA A 12 -16.94 6.35 16.69
N PRO A 13 -16.92 6.04 15.40
CA PRO A 13 -16.04 6.71 14.47
C PRO A 13 -16.34 8.20 14.34
N ASP A 14 -15.32 9.01 14.06
CA ASP A 14 -15.49 10.42 13.70
C ASP A 14 -16.02 10.54 12.27
N TYR A 15 -15.47 9.70 11.37
CA TYR A 15 -15.72 9.75 9.94
C TYR A 15 -16.01 8.38 9.34
N VAL A 16 -16.63 8.42 8.16
CA VAL A 16 -16.82 7.26 7.27
C VAL A 16 -16.60 7.70 5.84
N ILE A 17 -15.99 6.84 5.04
CA ILE A 17 -16.02 6.96 3.58
C ILE A 17 -17.11 6.00 3.09
N PRO A 18 -18.18 6.49 2.43
CA PRO A 18 -19.22 5.63 1.92
C PRO A 18 -18.73 4.70 0.81
N PHE A 19 -19.33 3.52 0.68
CA PHE A 19 -19.15 2.70 -0.51
C PHE A 19 -19.60 3.46 -1.75
N GLN A 20 -18.76 3.54 -2.77
CA GLN A 20 -19.09 4.09 -4.09
C GLN A 20 -19.24 3.00 -5.13
N ILE A 21 -18.61 1.86 -4.90
CA ILE A 21 -18.68 0.69 -5.73
C ILE A 21 -19.69 -0.25 -5.08
N ASP A 22 -20.78 -0.51 -5.78
CA ASP A 22 -21.77 -1.49 -5.36
C ASP A 22 -21.24 -2.93 -5.49
N ARG A 23 -22.02 -3.89 -5.00
CA ARG A 23 -21.63 -5.30 -4.96
C ARG A 23 -21.42 -5.89 -6.35
N ASP A 24 -22.26 -5.56 -7.30
CA ASP A 24 -22.20 -6.15 -8.64
C ASP A 24 -21.02 -5.58 -9.42
N LYS A 25 -20.76 -4.29 -9.28
CA LYS A 25 -19.56 -3.65 -9.84
C LYS A 25 -18.28 -4.18 -9.20
N ALA A 26 -18.28 -4.43 -7.89
CA ALA A 26 -17.14 -5.05 -7.20
C ALA A 26 -16.85 -6.46 -7.72
N LYS A 27 -17.88 -7.27 -7.97
CA LYS A 27 -17.75 -8.59 -8.58
C LYS A 27 -17.20 -8.52 -10.00
N GLU A 28 -17.69 -7.58 -10.81
CA GLU A 28 -17.20 -7.34 -12.18
C GLU A 28 -15.71 -6.98 -12.19
N ILE A 29 -15.32 -6.01 -11.35
CA ILE A 29 -13.92 -5.58 -11.22
C ILE A 29 -13.03 -6.76 -10.80
N PHE A 30 -13.48 -7.55 -9.81
CA PHE A 30 -12.74 -8.72 -9.36
C PHE A 30 -12.61 -9.78 -10.47
N ALA A 31 -13.71 -10.10 -11.16
CA ALA A 31 -13.71 -11.05 -12.27
C ALA A 31 -12.77 -10.61 -13.40
N GLY A 32 -12.81 -9.33 -13.77
CA GLY A 32 -11.91 -8.77 -14.79
C GLY A 32 -10.43 -8.78 -14.35
N TRP A 33 -10.16 -8.60 -13.05
CA TRP A 33 -8.80 -8.68 -12.53
C TRP A 33 -8.27 -10.11 -12.55
N ILE A 34 -9.09 -11.09 -12.12
CA ILE A 34 -8.69 -12.48 -12.03
C ILE A 34 -8.55 -13.12 -13.43
N ALA A 35 -9.38 -12.73 -14.40
CA ALA A 35 -9.30 -13.24 -15.77
C ALA A 35 -7.94 -12.98 -16.44
N LYS A 36 -7.21 -11.96 -16.00
CA LYS A 36 -5.86 -11.65 -16.46
C LYS A 36 -4.78 -12.57 -15.85
N LYS A 37 -5.12 -13.45 -14.90
CA LYS A 37 -4.19 -14.28 -14.14
C LYS A 37 -4.21 -15.73 -14.62
N LYS A 38 -3.22 -16.09 -15.45
CA LYS A 38 -3.18 -17.39 -16.18
C LYS A 38 -3.01 -18.63 -15.30
N TYR A 39 -2.38 -18.49 -14.12
CA TYR A 39 -1.96 -19.63 -13.28
C TYR A 39 -2.78 -19.79 -12.01
N VAL A 40 -3.99 -19.27 -12.00
CA VAL A 40 -4.93 -19.39 -10.86
C VAL A 40 -5.86 -20.58 -11.12
N PRO A 41 -6.23 -21.38 -10.08
CA PRO A 41 -7.20 -22.45 -10.20
C PRO A 41 -8.57 -21.96 -10.67
N ASP A 42 -9.23 -22.69 -11.56
CA ASP A 42 -10.54 -22.29 -12.10
C ASP A 42 -11.63 -22.22 -11.02
N ALA A 43 -11.54 -23.08 -10.00
CA ALA A 43 -12.44 -23.06 -8.85
C ALA A 43 -12.42 -21.74 -8.07
N PHE A 44 -11.29 -21.00 -8.13
CA PHE A 44 -11.12 -19.73 -7.43
C PHE A 44 -11.99 -18.61 -7.98
N TYR A 45 -12.23 -18.57 -9.27
CA TYR A 45 -13.07 -17.55 -9.92
C TYR A 45 -14.44 -18.08 -10.38
N SER A 46 -14.88 -19.21 -9.81
CA SER A 46 -16.23 -19.68 -10.04
C SER A 46 -17.28 -18.67 -9.58
N GLY A 47 -18.41 -18.58 -10.27
CA GLY A 47 -19.51 -17.68 -9.91
C GLY A 47 -19.95 -17.85 -8.46
N ARG A 48 -19.99 -19.08 -7.95
CA ARG A 48 -20.33 -19.38 -6.55
C ARG A 48 -19.36 -18.72 -5.56
N GLN A 49 -18.05 -18.69 -5.87
CA GLN A 49 -17.04 -18.07 -5.02
C GLN A 49 -17.18 -16.55 -5.01
N ILE A 50 -17.40 -15.94 -6.17
CA ILE A 50 -17.57 -14.50 -6.32
C ILE A 50 -18.83 -14.02 -5.58
N GLU A 51 -19.90 -14.85 -5.54
CA GLU A 51 -21.11 -14.53 -4.78
C GLU A 51 -20.91 -14.41 -3.27
N THR A 52 -19.81 -14.93 -2.70
CA THR A 52 -19.48 -14.78 -1.28
C THR A 52 -18.88 -13.42 -0.92
N MET A 53 -18.69 -12.52 -1.90
CA MET A 53 -18.14 -11.19 -1.67
C MET A 53 -19.00 -10.38 -0.70
N THR A 54 -18.37 -9.84 0.33
CA THR A 54 -19.02 -9.12 1.43
C THR A 54 -18.42 -7.75 1.61
N GLY A 55 -19.28 -6.72 1.75
CA GLY A 55 -18.86 -5.35 2.05
C GLY A 55 -18.67 -5.17 3.56
N VAL A 56 -17.52 -4.71 3.95
CA VAL A 56 -17.12 -4.54 5.35
C VAL A 56 -16.48 -3.17 5.53
N TYR A 57 -16.89 -2.46 6.56
CA TYR A 57 -16.20 -1.27 7.00
C TYR A 57 -15.07 -1.64 7.96
N PHE A 58 -13.83 -1.28 7.58
CA PHE A 58 -12.66 -1.49 8.41
C PHE A 58 -12.31 -0.24 9.22
N PRO A 59 -11.92 -0.40 10.50
CA PRO A 59 -11.49 0.71 11.35
C PRO A 59 -10.08 1.16 10.99
N TYR A 60 -9.91 2.48 10.81
CA TYR A 60 -8.62 3.10 10.58
C TYR A 60 -8.42 4.31 11.48
N TRP A 61 -7.22 4.47 11.96
CA TRP A 61 -6.72 5.71 12.52
C TRP A 61 -6.13 6.56 11.40
N LEU A 62 -6.57 7.80 11.32
CA LEU A 62 -6.08 8.79 10.37
C LEU A 62 -5.30 9.84 11.14
N TYR A 63 -4.04 10.02 10.78
CA TYR A 63 -3.16 11.01 11.37
C TYR A 63 -2.89 12.14 10.39
N GLY A 64 -2.95 13.37 10.86
CA GLY A 64 -2.56 14.57 10.13
C GLY A 64 -1.74 15.49 11.01
N CYS A 65 -0.83 16.25 10.40
CA CYS A 65 -0.03 17.25 11.10
C CYS A 65 0.58 18.26 10.12
N ARG A 66 1.10 19.33 10.69
CA ARG A 66 2.02 20.25 9.99
C ARG A 66 3.45 19.95 10.41
N VAL A 67 4.38 19.94 9.45
CA VAL A 67 5.80 19.69 9.69
C VAL A 67 6.62 20.91 9.27
N ASP A 68 7.35 21.49 10.21
CA ASP A 68 8.39 22.47 9.89
C ASP A 68 9.72 21.75 9.74
N GLY A 69 10.29 21.80 8.55
CA GLY A 69 11.52 21.12 8.21
C GLY A 69 12.67 22.07 7.93
N MET A 70 13.87 21.70 8.35
CA MET A 70 15.13 22.41 8.08
C MET A 70 16.22 21.41 7.69
N LEU A 71 16.99 21.78 6.67
CA LEU A 71 18.18 21.06 6.21
C LEU A 71 19.31 22.07 6.01
N ASP A 72 20.46 21.85 6.66
CA ASP A 72 21.73 22.52 6.43
C ASP A 72 22.76 21.47 6.02
N ALA A 73 23.35 21.64 4.85
CA ALA A 73 24.28 20.67 4.28
C ALA A 73 25.36 21.35 3.44
N GLN A 74 26.43 20.61 3.16
CA GLN A 74 27.47 20.99 2.19
C GLN A 74 27.38 20.01 1.01
N GLY A 75 27.03 20.54 -0.16
CA GLY A 75 27.01 19.80 -1.43
C GLY A 75 28.30 19.93 -2.20
N LYS A 76 28.77 18.87 -2.85
CA LYS A 76 29.92 18.88 -3.75
C LYS A 76 29.52 18.45 -5.14
N LYS A 77 30.01 19.19 -6.15
CA LYS A 77 29.95 18.78 -7.56
C LYS A 77 31.36 18.54 -8.08
N LEU A 78 31.55 17.43 -8.74
CA LEU A 78 32.83 17.01 -9.30
C LEU A 78 32.78 17.16 -10.82
N ARG A 79 33.74 17.83 -11.38
CA ARG A 79 33.96 17.90 -12.83
C ARG A 79 35.35 17.36 -13.15
N THR A 80 35.35 16.31 -13.96
CA THR A 80 36.62 15.67 -14.35
C THR A 80 36.78 15.78 -15.88
N TRP A 81 37.98 16.17 -16.31
CA TRP A 81 38.38 16.18 -17.71
C TRP A 81 39.86 15.77 -17.87
N THR A 82 40.18 15.35 -19.06
CA THR A 82 41.55 14.92 -19.39
C THR A 82 42.12 15.84 -20.47
N THR A 83 43.37 16.30 -20.27
CA THR A 83 44.12 17.08 -21.26
C THR A 83 45.49 16.45 -21.44
N GLY A 84 45.76 15.91 -22.62
CA GLY A 84 46.94 15.08 -22.84
C GLY A 84 46.93 13.83 -21.95
N ASN A 85 48.00 13.59 -21.22
CA ASN A 85 48.13 12.48 -20.29
C ASN A 85 47.75 12.83 -18.84
N MET A 86 47.19 14.02 -18.59
CA MET A 86 46.79 14.46 -17.24
C MET A 86 45.27 14.49 -17.09
N ARG A 87 44.81 13.97 -15.93
CA ARG A 87 43.42 13.99 -15.53
C ARG A 87 43.22 15.06 -14.45
N TYR A 88 42.34 15.99 -14.74
CA TYR A 88 42.01 17.09 -13.83
C TYR A 88 40.66 16.79 -13.19
N THR A 89 40.54 17.12 -11.89
CA THR A 89 39.28 17.05 -11.16
C THR A 89 39.07 18.38 -10.43
N GLU A 90 38.02 19.07 -10.82
CA GLU A 90 37.52 20.26 -10.13
C GLU A 90 36.45 19.83 -9.12
N THR A 91 36.53 20.31 -7.88
CA THR A 91 35.53 20.11 -6.85
C THR A 91 34.92 21.46 -6.49
N GLN A 92 33.64 21.62 -6.86
CA GLN A 92 32.86 22.78 -6.46
C GLN A 92 32.08 22.46 -5.19
N VAL A 93 32.19 23.32 -4.19
CA VAL A 93 31.58 23.16 -2.87
C VAL A 93 30.48 24.21 -2.70
N TYR A 94 29.31 23.76 -2.27
CA TYR A 94 28.13 24.59 -2.09
C TYR A 94 27.61 24.46 -0.67
N ASP A 95 27.26 25.58 -0.05
CA ASP A 95 26.44 25.59 1.16
C ASP A 95 24.94 25.49 0.75
N VAL A 96 24.28 24.45 1.23
CA VAL A 96 22.90 24.14 0.89
C VAL A 96 22.06 24.32 2.13
N ARG A 97 21.14 25.26 2.09
CA ARG A 97 20.14 25.45 3.15
C ARG A 97 18.74 25.38 2.57
N ARG A 98 17.91 24.54 3.18
CA ARG A 98 16.48 24.38 2.83
C ARG A 98 15.66 24.47 4.10
N GLN A 99 14.57 25.17 4.02
CA GLN A 99 13.56 25.27 5.08
C GLN A 99 12.19 25.39 4.45
N GLY A 100 11.19 24.76 5.07
CA GLY A 100 9.82 24.83 4.60
C GLY A 100 8.84 24.13 5.51
N THR A 101 7.58 24.43 5.31
CA THR A 101 6.45 23.80 6.00
C THR A 101 5.76 22.86 5.04
N MET A 102 5.38 21.68 5.52
CA MET A 102 4.63 20.67 4.79
C MET A 102 3.39 20.29 5.59
N GLU A 103 2.24 20.20 4.94
CA GLU A 103 1.05 19.59 5.51
C GLU A 103 1.01 18.11 5.14
N VAL A 104 0.79 17.28 6.15
CA VAL A 104 0.62 15.83 5.99
C VAL A 104 -0.78 15.48 6.42
N ASP A 105 -1.57 14.99 5.47
CA ASP A 105 -2.94 14.62 5.72
C ASP A 105 -3.14 13.10 5.61
N HIS A 106 -3.86 12.55 6.59
CA HIS A 106 -4.47 11.23 6.51
C HIS A 106 -3.49 10.06 6.33
N VAL A 107 -2.40 10.04 7.09
CA VAL A 107 -1.60 8.82 7.23
C VAL A 107 -2.48 7.76 7.92
N ALA A 108 -2.86 6.74 7.17
CA ALA A 108 -3.83 5.74 7.63
C ALA A 108 -3.14 4.55 8.31
N ARG A 109 -3.68 4.11 9.44
CA ARG A 109 -3.27 2.88 10.15
C ARG A 109 -4.49 2.03 10.46
N ASN A 110 -4.47 0.78 10.06
CA ASN A 110 -5.57 -0.14 10.36
C ASN A 110 -5.65 -0.44 11.85
N GLY A 111 -6.86 -0.32 12.42
CA GLY A 111 -7.14 -0.51 13.85
C GLY A 111 -7.43 -1.95 14.27
N LEU A 112 -7.10 -2.97 13.43
CA LEU A 112 -7.32 -4.38 13.73
C LEU A 112 -5.99 -5.13 13.84
N ARG A 113 -5.74 -5.74 14.98
CA ARG A 113 -4.53 -6.54 15.25
C ARG A 113 -4.45 -7.80 14.39
N LYS A 114 -5.60 -8.44 14.17
CA LYS A 114 -5.71 -9.70 13.42
C LYS A 114 -5.83 -9.50 11.91
N ALA A 115 -5.98 -8.26 11.44
CA ALA A 115 -6.07 -8.02 10.01
C ALA A 115 -4.73 -8.34 9.31
N ASN A 116 -4.82 -8.95 8.14
CA ASN A 116 -3.65 -9.17 7.32
C ASN A 116 -3.15 -7.79 6.81
N ARG A 117 -2.00 -7.33 7.32
CA ARG A 117 -1.42 -6.02 6.98
C ARG A 117 -1.28 -5.82 5.47
N GLN A 118 -0.82 -6.83 4.72
CA GLN A 118 -0.67 -6.72 3.27
C GLN A 118 -2.00 -6.40 2.57
N LEU A 119 -3.13 -6.90 3.09
CA LEU A 119 -4.45 -6.63 2.51
C LEU A 119 -4.95 -5.23 2.87
N VAL A 120 -4.90 -4.88 4.15
CA VAL A 120 -5.44 -3.59 4.61
C VAL A 120 -4.60 -2.41 4.15
N ASP A 121 -3.29 -2.57 4.04
CA ASP A 121 -2.40 -1.54 3.47
C ASP A 121 -2.46 -1.55 1.92
N GLY A 122 -2.65 -2.72 1.33
CA GLY A 122 -2.71 -2.90 -0.12
C GLY A 122 -3.92 -2.25 -0.79
N VAL A 123 -5.02 -2.04 -0.06
CA VAL A 123 -6.21 -1.32 -0.58
C VAL A 123 -6.09 0.19 -0.48
N LEU A 124 -5.11 0.73 0.25
CA LEU A 124 -4.84 2.17 0.30
C LEU A 124 -4.28 2.67 -1.06
N PRO A 125 -4.45 3.92 -1.42
CA PRO A 125 -5.10 5.00 -0.67
C PRO A 125 -6.63 5.06 -0.90
N PHE A 126 -7.32 5.72 0.01
CA PHE A 126 -8.68 6.21 -0.16
C PHE A 126 -8.66 7.72 -0.42
N ARG A 127 -9.65 8.23 -1.13
CA ARG A 127 -9.86 9.67 -1.32
C ARG A 127 -10.53 10.24 -0.07
N MET A 128 -9.76 10.93 0.74
CA MET A 128 -10.19 11.42 2.06
C MET A 128 -11.03 12.69 1.98
N ASP A 129 -11.02 13.39 0.85
CA ASP A 129 -11.92 14.52 0.53
C ASP A 129 -13.39 14.11 0.53
N GLU A 130 -13.69 12.84 0.30
CA GLU A 130 -15.04 12.28 0.31
C GLU A 130 -15.51 11.78 1.68
N LYS A 131 -14.69 11.92 2.73
CA LYS A 131 -15.08 11.54 4.08
C LYS A 131 -16.30 12.32 4.56
N LYS A 132 -17.20 11.62 5.25
CA LYS A 132 -18.41 12.20 5.86
C LYS A 132 -18.38 11.98 7.36
N LYS A 133 -19.04 12.84 8.12
CA LYS A 133 -19.28 12.58 9.54
C LYS A 133 -20.02 11.26 9.71
N PHE A 134 -19.57 10.46 10.65
CA PHE A 134 -20.18 9.15 10.86
C PHE A 134 -21.65 9.25 11.27
N SER A 135 -22.46 8.40 10.70
CA SER A 135 -23.81 8.09 11.16
C SER A 135 -24.11 6.61 10.93
N MET A 136 -24.95 6.03 11.80
CA MET A 136 -25.32 4.61 11.73
C MET A 136 -25.98 4.21 10.39
N GLY A 137 -26.59 5.16 9.69
CA GLY A 137 -27.20 4.93 8.38
C GLY A 137 -26.24 4.40 7.33
N PHE A 138 -24.95 4.77 7.40
CA PHE A 138 -23.94 4.27 6.46
C PHE A 138 -23.64 2.77 6.61
N LEU A 139 -23.95 2.18 7.75
CA LEU A 139 -23.73 0.75 7.99
C LEU A 139 -24.88 -0.12 7.51
N SER A 140 -25.97 0.47 7.01
CA SER A 140 -27.12 -0.30 6.51
C SER A 140 -26.71 -1.15 5.31
N GLY A 141 -26.88 -2.47 5.44
CA GLY A 141 -26.52 -3.44 4.38
C GLY A 141 -25.04 -3.87 4.36
N PHE A 142 -24.20 -3.33 5.25
CA PHE A 142 -22.78 -3.66 5.36
C PHE A 142 -22.42 -4.19 6.75
N LEU A 143 -21.32 -4.93 6.81
CA LEU A 143 -20.69 -5.30 8.07
C LEU A 143 -19.72 -4.19 8.51
N ALA A 144 -19.41 -4.15 9.78
CA ALA A 144 -18.37 -3.27 10.31
C ALA A 144 -17.55 -4.00 11.37
N GLU A 145 -16.26 -3.75 11.37
CA GLU A 145 -15.33 -4.25 12.39
C GLU A 145 -15.08 -3.17 13.45
N ASN A 146 -15.02 -3.60 14.70
CA ASN A 146 -14.58 -2.75 15.79
C ASN A 146 -13.06 -2.74 15.87
N ARG A 147 -12.47 -1.56 16.09
CA ARG A 147 -11.05 -1.47 16.40
C ARG A 147 -10.72 -2.23 17.68
N ASP A 148 -9.58 -2.88 17.69
CA ASP A 148 -8.94 -3.54 18.83
C ASP A 148 -7.52 -3.02 19.09
N MET A 149 -7.09 -2.01 18.31
CA MET A 149 -5.85 -1.26 18.48
C MET A 149 -6.15 0.22 18.63
N GLU A 150 -5.58 0.83 19.67
CA GLU A 150 -5.72 2.25 19.93
C GLU A 150 -4.60 3.06 19.27
N LYS A 151 -4.83 4.35 19.02
CA LYS A 151 -3.91 5.25 18.31
C LYS A 151 -2.52 5.31 18.94
N GLU A 152 -2.43 5.17 20.25
CA GLU A 152 -1.18 5.22 21.03
C GLU A 152 -0.15 4.18 20.54
N GLN A 153 -0.62 3.07 19.98
CA GLN A 153 0.25 2.01 19.44
C GLN A 153 0.93 2.42 18.12
N PHE A 154 0.43 3.46 17.46
CA PHE A 154 0.92 3.92 16.17
C PHE A 154 1.69 5.24 16.23
N VAL A 155 1.59 5.98 17.35
CA VAL A 155 2.13 7.35 17.46
C VAL A 155 3.61 7.41 17.08
N VAL A 156 4.44 6.57 17.68
CA VAL A 156 5.89 6.60 17.46
C VAL A 156 6.25 6.28 16.00
N ASP A 157 5.64 5.23 15.45
CA ASP A 157 5.92 4.79 14.08
C ASP A 157 5.49 5.86 13.07
N VAL A 158 4.29 6.41 13.22
CA VAL A 158 3.75 7.41 12.30
C VAL A 158 4.54 8.71 12.38
N GLN A 159 4.84 9.18 13.58
CA GLN A 159 5.66 10.39 13.75
C GLN A 159 7.06 10.23 13.16
N THR A 160 7.68 9.06 13.30
CA THR A 160 9.00 8.77 12.72
C THR A 160 8.92 8.77 11.20
N GLU A 161 7.94 8.06 10.62
CA GLU A 161 7.73 8.01 9.16
C GLU A 161 7.51 9.41 8.57
N VAL A 162 6.69 10.22 9.22
CA VAL A 162 6.38 11.58 8.75
C VAL A 162 7.61 12.49 8.82
N ARG A 163 8.41 12.42 9.91
CA ARG A 163 9.66 13.18 10.02
C ARG A 163 10.65 12.77 8.94
N GLU A 164 10.84 11.48 8.73
CA GLU A 164 11.76 10.98 7.72
C GLU A 164 11.30 11.38 6.31
N PHE A 165 10.01 11.28 6.01
CA PHE A 165 9.46 11.72 4.73
C PHE A 165 9.70 13.21 4.49
N ALA A 166 9.49 14.07 5.51
CA ALA A 166 9.72 15.50 5.40
C ALA A 166 11.22 15.82 5.15
N LEU A 167 12.12 15.14 5.86
CA LEU A 167 13.57 15.31 5.70
C LEU A 167 14.05 14.83 4.32
N GLN A 168 13.54 13.70 3.83
CA GLN A 168 13.82 13.19 2.49
C GLN A 168 13.31 14.15 1.40
N SER A 169 12.12 14.72 1.60
CA SER A 169 11.54 15.71 0.69
C SER A 169 12.43 16.95 0.57
N LEU A 170 12.89 17.51 1.71
CA LEU A 170 13.83 18.63 1.73
C LEU A 170 15.16 18.29 1.05
N GLN A 171 15.69 17.09 1.30
CA GLN A 171 16.92 16.64 0.69
C GLN A 171 16.80 16.48 -0.84
N SER A 172 15.68 15.93 -1.32
CA SER A 172 15.41 15.78 -2.76
C SER A 172 15.30 17.13 -3.48
N GLN A 173 14.79 18.15 -2.80
CA GLN A 173 14.67 19.52 -3.31
C GLN A 173 15.97 20.33 -3.17
N ALA A 174 16.97 19.82 -2.47
CA ALA A 174 18.24 20.51 -2.29
C ALA A 174 19.06 20.65 -3.57
N GLY A 175 18.80 19.79 -4.58
CA GLY A 175 19.49 19.75 -5.86
C GLY A 175 20.40 18.52 -6.01
N ASN A 176 20.89 18.30 -7.24
CA ASN A 176 21.78 17.18 -7.52
C ASN A 176 23.23 17.54 -7.18
N TYR A 177 23.81 16.84 -6.24
CA TYR A 177 25.22 16.89 -5.87
C TYR A 177 25.83 15.50 -5.97
N ASP A 178 27.10 15.38 -6.34
CA ASP A 178 27.82 14.10 -6.37
C ASP A 178 28.04 13.55 -4.95
N SER A 179 28.12 14.45 -3.97
CA SER A 179 28.08 14.10 -2.55
C SER A 179 27.46 15.22 -1.74
N MET A 180 26.77 14.86 -0.67
CA MET A 180 26.16 15.80 0.26
C MET A 180 26.52 15.39 1.69
N ASN A 181 27.13 16.31 2.43
CA ASN A 181 27.40 16.16 3.85
C ASN A 181 26.39 16.99 4.64
N ILE A 182 25.49 16.31 5.34
CA ILE A 182 24.44 16.93 6.16
C ILE A 182 25.06 17.36 7.49
N ARG A 183 25.01 18.66 7.79
CA ARG A 183 25.48 19.25 9.06
C ARG A 183 24.35 19.23 10.10
N GLN A 184 23.15 19.62 9.67
CA GLN A 184 21.98 19.65 10.54
C GLN A 184 20.73 19.35 9.73
N ARG A 185 19.84 18.55 10.29
CA ARG A 185 18.48 18.33 9.76
C ARG A 185 17.50 18.18 10.92
N GLU A 186 16.36 18.81 10.78
CA GLU A 186 15.30 18.78 11.78
C GLU A 186 13.94 18.77 11.11
N ALA A 187 12.99 18.03 11.68
CA ALA A 187 11.59 18.06 11.30
C ALA A 187 10.74 18.08 12.56
N LYS A 188 10.10 19.22 12.80
CA LYS A 188 9.24 19.47 13.96
C LYS A 188 7.79 19.26 13.59
N LEU A 189 7.12 18.35 14.27
CA LEU A 189 5.68 18.10 14.09
C LEU A 189 4.89 19.11 14.91
N MET A 190 3.84 19.66 14.31
CA MET A 190 2.92 20.62 14.91
C MET A 190 1.49 20.29 14.50
N ASP A 191 0.53 20.75 15.30
CA ASP A 191 -0.91 20.63 15.03
C ASP A 191 -1.35 19.17 14.74
N GLU A 192 -0.81 18.22 15.53
CA GLU A 192 -1.07 16.80 15.37
C GLU A 192 -2.54 16.46 15.66
N VAL A 193 -3.21 15.84 14.71
CA VAL A 193 -4.63 15.43 14.82
C VAL A 193 -4.76 13.95 14.51
N TRP A 194 -5.46 13.24 15.38
CA TRP A 194 -5.88 11.86 15.17
C TRP A 194 -7.39 11.78 15.04
N SER A 195 -7.88 11.08 14.05
CA SER A 195 -9.30 10.78 13.89
C SER A 195 -9.52 9.30 13.59
N TYR A 196 -10.66 8.79 14.05
CA TYR A 196 -11.09 7.43 13.83
C TYR A 196 -12.07 7.38 12.64
N ALA A 197 -11.78 6.56 11.63
CA ALA A 197 -12.60 6.45 10.44
C ALA A 197 -12.93 5.01 10.08
N LEU A 198 -14.08 4.82 9.44
CA LEU A 198 -14.48 3.57 8.81
C LEU A 198 -14.29 3.69 7.30
N LEU A 199 -13.49 2.78 6.74
CA LEU A 199 -13.17 2.72 5.31
C LEU A 199 -13.81 1.51 4.63
N PRO A 200 -14.42 1.69 3.45
CA PRO A 200 -15.22 0.66 2.78
C PRO A 200 -14.33 -0.33 2.04
N VAL A 201 -14.44 -1.60 2.35
CA VAL A 201 -13.67 -2.68 1.71
C VAL A 201 -14.59 -3.83 1.34
N TRP A 202 -14.57 -4.24 0.09
CA TRP A 202 -15.12 -5.50 -0.35
C TRP A 202 -14.12 -6.61 -0.05
N THR A 203 -14.56 -7.65 0.67
CA THR A 203 -13.73 -8.79 1.06
C THR A 203 -14.21 -10.06 0.40
N LEU A 204 -13.26 -10.90 0.01
CA LEU A 204 -13.51 -12.23 -0.50
C LEU A 204 -12.53 -13.20 0.14
N THR A 205 -13.04 -14.35 0.58
CA THR A 205 -12.23 -15.41 1.20
C THR A 205 -12.36 -16.69 0.37
N TYR A 206 -11.22 -17.26 0.00
CA TYR A 206 -11.18 -18.56 -0.69
C TYR A 206 -10.47 -19.60 0.18
N ASN A 207 -11.18 -20.69 0.47
CA ASN A 207 -10.64 -21.81 1.23
C ASN A 207 -10.18 -22.91 0.27
N ASP A 208 -8.88 -23.04 0.09
CA ASP A 208 -8.26 -24.13 -0.66
C ASP A 208 -8.15 -25.38 0.26
N LYS A 209 -9.22 -26.19 0.23
CA LYS A 209 -9.28 -27.42 1.05
C LYS A 209 -8.19 -28.41 0.70
N ALA A 210 -7.70 -28.42 -0.55
CA ALA A 210 -6.68 -29.35 -0.99
C ALA A 210 -5.32 -29.05 -0.36
N ARG A 211 -5.05 -27.77 -0.05
CA ARG A 211 -3.81 -27.31 0.56
C ARG A 211 -3.96 -26.88 2.02
N GLY A 212 -5.19 -26.90 2.57
CA GLY A 212 -5.48 -26.41 3.91
C GLY A 212 -5.18 -24.92 4.10
N LYS A 213 -5.22 -24.12 3.03
CA LYS A 213 -4.84 -22.71 3.03
C LYS A 213 -6.02 -21.80 2.69
N ILE A 214 -6.16 -20.71 3.47
CA ILE A 214 -7.17 -19.69 3.20
C ILE A 214 -6.49 -18.48 2.54
N TYR A 215 -7.05 -18.07 1.41
CA TYR A 215 -6.63 -16.88 0.68
C TYR A 215 -7.64 -15.77 0.88
N TYR A 216 -7.14 -14.57 1.13
CA TYR A 216 -7.96 -13.40 1.38
C TYR A 216 -7.74 -12.38 0.27
N PHE A 217 -8.81 -11.71 -0.11
CA PHE A 217 -8.83 -10.63 -1.08
C PHE A 217 -9.58 -9.46 -0.53
N ALA A 218 -9.09 -8.29 -0.85
CA ALA A 218 -9.70 -7.03 -0.51
C ALA A 218 -9.77 -6.13 -1.74
N LEU A 219 -10.89 -5.46 -1.92
CA LEU A 219 -11.09 -4.46 -2.94
C LEU A 219 -11.56 -3.17 -2.27
N ASN A 220 -10.87 -2.07 -2.55
CA ASN A 220 -11.26 -0.76 -2.07
C ASN A 220 -12.65 -0.40 -2.58
N GLY A 221 -13.61 -0.21 -1.68
CA GLY A 221 -15.01 0.06 -2.01
C GLY A 221 -15.27 1.44 -2.61
N GLN A 222 -14.25 2.30 -2.68
CA GLN A 222 -14.31 3.61 -3.30
C GLN A 222 -13.57 3.63 -4.64
N THR A 223 -12.32 3.15 -4.69
CA THR A 223 -11.45 3.29 -5.86
C THR A 223 -11.39 2.05 -6.74
N GLY A 224 -11.83 0.90 -6.25
CA GLY A 224 -11.73 -0.38 -6.96
C GLY A 224 -10.35 -1.02 -6.94
N LYS A 225 -9.39 -0.47 -6.20
CA LYS A 225 -8.04 -1.06 -6.08
C LYS A 225 -8.13 -2.42 -5.40
N ILE A 226 -7.55 -3.45 -6.04
CA ILE A 226 -7.56 -4.82 -5.53
C ILE A 226 -6.21 -5.16 -4.91
N CYS A 227 -6.26 -5.83 -3.76
CA CYS A 227 -5.12 -6.48 -3.13
C CYS A 227 -5.50 -7.89 -2.69
N GLY A 228 -4.57 -8.84 -2.83
CA GLY A 228 -4.80 -10.22 -2.39
C GLY A 228 -3.68 -11.16 -2.79
N GLN A 229 -3.63 -12.30 -2.12
CA GLN A 229 -2.72 -13.38 -2.45
C GLN A 229 -3.43 -14.37 -3.37
N LEU A 230 -2.81 -14.67 -4.50
CA LEU A 230 -3.35 -15.61 -5.48
C LEU A 230 -2.89 -17.05 -5.17
N PRO A 231 -3.81 -18.03 -5.18
CA PRO A 231 -3.42 -19.42 -5.25
C PRO A 231 -2.79 -19.71 -6.61
N VAL A 232 -1.71 -20.47 -6.63
CA VAL A 232 -1.06 -20.90 -7.88
C VAL A 232 -1.51 -22.34 -8.18
N ASP A 233 -1.97 -22.60 -9.40
CA ASP A 233 -2.30 -23.94 -9.88
C ASP A 233 -1.01 -24.66 -10.31
N PRO A 234 -0.58 -25.72 -9.60
CA PRO A 234 0.64 -26.44 -9.93
C PRO A 234 0.56 -27.16 -11.28
N LYS A 235 -0.65 -27.58 -11.72
CA LYS A 235 -0.83 -28.25 -13.01
C LYS A 235 -0.58 -27.27 -14.15
N LYS A 236 -1.15 -26.05 -14.06
CA LYS A 236 -0.94 -24.98 -15.05
C LYS A 236 0.53 -24.54 -15.07
N LEU A 237 1.18 -24.50 -13.89
CA LEU A 237 2.60 -24.15 -13.79
C LEU A 237 3.50 -25.24 -14.38
N ALA A 238 3.21 -26.52 -14.12
CA ALA A 238 3.92 -27.66 -14.68
C ALA A 238 3.80 -27.70 -16.22
N LEU A 239 2.61 -27.41 -16.75
CA LEU A 239 2.39 -27.32 -18.21
C LEU A 239 3.24 -26.19 -18.83
N LEU A 240 3.31 -25.03 -18.18
CA LEU A 240 4.18 -23.94 -18.62
C LEU A 240 5.64 -24.36 -18.59
N PHE A 241 6.09 -25.00 -17.50
CA PHE A 241 7.46 -25.51 -17.37
C PHE A 241 7.79 -26.44 -18.53
N LEU A 242 6.94 -27.44 -18.79
CA LEU A 242 7.14 -28.40 -19.89
C LEU A 242 7.15 -27.73 -21.26
N SER A 243 6.29 -26.74 -21.48
CA SER A 243 6.23 -26.01 -22.76
C SER A 243 7.50 -25.20 -23.08
N ILE A 244 8.26 -24.83 -22.06
CA ILE A 244 9.55 -24.13 -22.22
C ILE A 244 10.70 -25.13 -22.22
N PHE A 245 10.68 -26.08 -21.29
CA PHE A 245 11.76 -27.03 -21.06
C PHE A 245 11.96 -27.99 -22.26
N LEU A 246 10.86 -28.56 -22.81
CA LEU A 246 10.96 -29.49 -23.90
C LEU A 246 11.58 -28.89 -25.17
N PRO A 247 11.14 -27.71 -25.67
CA PRO A 247 11.80 -27.09 -26.81
C PRO A 247 13.29 -26.76 -26.56
N LEU A 248 13.63 -26.29 -25.38
CA LEU A 248 15.02 -26.04 -25.01
C LEU A 248 15.87 -27.30 -24.99
N CYS A 249 15.36 -28.39 -24.39
CA CYS A 249 16.05 -29.69 -24.41
C CYS A 249 16.29 -30.19 -25.86
N ILE A 250 15.27 -30.10 -26.72
CA ILE A 250 15.39 -30.50 -28.11
C ILE A 250 16.46 -29.64 -28.81
N LEU A 251 16.46 -28.34 -28.58
CA LEU A 251 17.42 -27.41 -29.18
C LEU A 251 18.86 -27.72 -28.73
N PHE A 252 19.06 -28.02 -27.43
CA PHE A 252 20.38 -28.42 -26.92
C PHE A 252 20.82 -29.78 -27.42
N LEU A 253 19.91 -30.76 -27.57
CA LEU A 253 20.24 -32.08 -28.13
C LEU A 253 20.66 -31.97 -29.61
N ILE A 254 19.93 -31.17 -30.40
CA ILE A 254 20.30 -30.93 -31.80
C ILE A 254 21.64 -30.19 -31.91
N GLY A 255 21.83 -29.13 -31.09
CA GLY A 255 23.10 -28.38 -31.07
C GLY A 255 24.30 -29.22 -30.64
N GLY A 256 24.13 -30.10 -29.66
CA GLY A 256 25.18 -31.04 -29.22
C GLY A 256 25.44 -32.20 -30.17
N TYR A 257 24.51 -32.50 -31.08
CA TYR A 257 24.70 -33.50 -32.13
C TYR A 257 25.40 -32.91 -33.40
N LEU A 258 25.28 -31.59 -33.58
CA LEU A 258 25.88 -30.86 -34.75
C LEU A 258 27.28 -30.32 -34.47
N LEU A 259 27.73 -30.32 -33.20
CA LEU A 259 29.09 -30.02 -32.75
C LEU A 259 29.92 -31.31 -32.60
#